data_4ef5b6251a9b6d5f0b7983c948da50cc
#
_entry.id   4ef5b6251a9b6d5f0b7983c948da50cc
#
_cell.length_a   1.000
_cell.length_b   1.000
_cell.length_c   1.000
_cell.angle_alpha   90.00
_cell.angle_beta   90.00
_cell.angle_gamma   90.00
#
_symmetry.space_group_name_H-M   'P 1'
#
loop_
_entity.id
_entity.type
_entity.pdbx_description
1 polymer ?
#
loop_
_entity_poly.entity_id
_entity_poly.type
_entity_poly.pdbx_seq_one_letter_code
_entity_poly.pdbx_strand_id
1 'polypeptide(L)'
;MKIRPSLEEVLQYAAGGEYRRIPVSTEILADLYTPIQILRKLKNVSDHCYLLESAEAQEQWGRYTFLGFDPTMEITCLNGHMKAGALSFETKDPGVAIRQILKEYRSPRLSFLPPFAGGLVGYFSYDYLKYSEPSLHLDAEDTENFKDVDLMLFDKVIAFDNLRQKIILIVNIDLAEAETAYRKAERELEDLIRLIRTGKEKEETAGTLRSEIRPLFDREHYCEMVRKAQHHIKEGDIFQIVLSNRLEGEYEGSLLNCYRILRTLNPSPYMFYFSGTDVEVAGASPETLVKLEDGVLHTFPLAGTRKRGKTKEEDDELEKDLLADEKELAEHNMLVDLGRNDIGKISKFGTVQVERYHEVLRFSHVMHIGSTVRGEIREDLDALDAVDSILPAGTLSGAPKIRACQLINDLENNKRGIDGGAIGYLDFTGNLDTCIAIRIAYKKNGKVFIRSGAGIVADSVPEKEYQECINKAKAVVTALEAANDLAD
;
A
#
# COMPACT_ATOMS: atom_id res chain seq x y z
N MET A 1 -26.00 -17.54 -16.00
CA MET A 1 -24.88 -16.62 -15.69
C MET A 1 -24.43 -15.98 -17.01
N LYS A 2 -24.25 -14.65 -17.06
CA LYS A 2 -23.71 -13.95 -18.25
C LYS A 2 -22.22 -13.73 -18.04
N ILE A 3 -21.41 -14.32 -18.92
CA ILE A 3 -19.94 -14.22 -18.87
C ILE A 3 -19.46 -13.24 -19.94
N ARG A 4 -18.45 -12.45 -19.61
CA ARG A 4 -17.79 -11.50 -20.51
C ARG A 4 -16.27 -11.57 -20.32
N PRO A 5 -15.48 -11.52 -21.41
CA PRO A 5 -15.91 -11.59 -22.81
C PRO A 5 -16.52 -12.95 -23.14
N SER A 6 -17.15 -13.06 -24.31
CA SER A 6 -17.64 -14.35 -24.82
C SER A 6 -16.48 -15.27 -25.24
N LEU A 7 -16.76 -16.57 -25.41
CA LEU A 7 -15.74 -17.53 -25.89
C LEU A 7 -15.19 -17.11 -27.28
N GLU A 8 -16.06 -16.61 -28.17
CA GLU A 8 -15.66 -16.15 -29.50
C GLU A 8 -14.67 -14.97 -29.41
N GLU A 9 -14.95 -13.98 -28.56
CA GLU A 9 -14.05 -12.85 -28.31
C GLU A 9 -12.71 -13.32 -27.71
N VAL A 10 -12.73 -14.27 -26.75
CA VAL A 10 -11.51 -14.87 -26.18
C VAL A 10 -10.66 -15.57 -27.23
N LEU A 11 -11.29 -16.32 -28.14
CA LEU A 11 -10.57 -17.00 -29.25
C LEU A 11 -9.92 -16.00 -30.22
N GLN A 12 -10.54 -14.82 -30.41
CA GLN A 12 -9.92 -13.74 -31.20
C GLN A 12 -8.66 -13.20 -30.52
N TYR A 13 -8.67 -12.99 -29.20
CA TYR A 13 -7.47 -12.61 -28.46
C TYR A 13 -6.38 -13.69 -28.52
N ALA A 14 -6.75 -14.96 -28.41
CA ALA A 14 -5.82 -16.07 -28.53
C ALA A 14 -5.15 -16.11 -29.92
N ALA A 15 -5.93 -15.89 -30.97
CA ALA A 15 -5.41 -15.86 -32.36
C ALA A 15 -4.47 -14.67 -32.61
N GLY A 16 -4.67 -13.54 -31.90
CA GLY A 16 -3.80 -12.36 -32.01
C GLY A 16 -2.40 -12.54 -31.43
N GLY A 17 -2.21 -13.44 -30.49
CA GLY A 17 -0.89 -13.82 -29.94
C GLY A 17 -0.17 -12.74 -29.11
N GLU A 18 -0.81 -11.61 -28.87
CA GLU A 18 -0.23 -10.47 -28.13
C GLU A 18 -0.19 -10.71 -26.62
N TYR A 19 -1.22 -11.37 -26.10
CA TYR A 19 -1.43 -11.59 -24.68
C TYR A 19 -1.23 -13.06 -24.29
N ARG A 20 -0.95 -13.28 -23.00
CA ARG A 20 -0.81 -14.64 -22.42
C ARG A 20 -2.05 -15.04 -21.63
N ARG A 21 -2.71 -14.07 -21.02
CA ARG A 21 -3.90 -14.25 -20.18
C ARG A 21 -5.01 -13.33 -20.67
N ILE A 22 -6.24 -13.67 -20.28
CA ILE A 22 -7.39 -12.78 -20.44
C ILE A 22 -8.33 -12.95 -19.25
N PRO A 23 -8.84 -11.85 -18.64
CA PRO A 23 -9.83 -11.94 -17.59
C PRO A 23 -11.20 -12.30 -18.17
N VAL A 24 -11.85 -13.27 -17.55
CA VAL A 24 -13.23 -13.68 -17.81
C VAL A 24 -14.04 -13.37 -16.56
N SER A 25 -15.21 -12.76 -16.71
CA SER A 25 -15.95 -12.25 -15.56
C SER A 25 -17.44 -12.45 -15.65
N THR A 26 -18.09 -12.42 -14.47
CA THR A 26 -19.54 -12.30 -14.32
C THR A 26 -19.87 -11.33 -13.19
N GLU A 27 -21.12 -10.85 -13.14
CA GLU A 27 -21.58 -9.91 -12.13
C GLU A 27 -22.74 -10.50 -11.31
N ILE A 28 -22.77 -10.20 -10.01
CA ILE A 28 -23.91 -10.42 -9.11
C ILE A 28 -24.24 -9.13 -8.36
N LEU A 29 -25.42 -9.03 -7.77
CA LEU A 29 -25.79 -7.90 -6.92
C LEU A 29 -25.01 -7.93 -5.59
N ALA A 30 -24.64 -6.76 -5.09
CA ALA A 30 -23.87 -6.61 -3.86
C ALA A 30 -24.72 -6.34 -2.61
N ASP A 31 -26.01 -6.07 -2.77
CA ASP A 31 -26.94 -5.56 -1.75
C ASP A 31 -27.09 -6.44 -0.50
N LEU A 32 -26.75 -7.73 -0.59
CA LEU A 32 -26.83 -8.69 0.52
C LEU A 32 -25.48 -9.03 1.16
N TYR A 33 -24.39 -8.40 0.70
CA TYR A 33 -23.03 -8.79 1.11
C TYR A 33 -22.18 -7.59 1.49
N THR A 34 -21.29 -7.80 2.45
CA THR A 34 -20.25 -6.81 2.78
C THR A 34 -18.86 -7.37 2.48
N PRO A 35 -17.86 -6.51 2.17
CA PRO A 35 -16.48 -6.97 1.96
C PRO A 35 -15.92 -7.77 3.13
N ILE A 36 -16.19 -7.35 4.38
CA ILE A 36 -15.73 -8.06 5.58
C ILE A 36 -16.35 -9.46 5.69
N GLN A 37 -17.65 -9.57 5.41
CA GLN A 37 -18.32 -10.87 5.44
C GLN A 37 -17.71 -11.82 4.40
N ILE A 38 -17.48 -11.34 3.18
CA ILE A 38 -16.82 -12.14 2.14
C ILE A 38 -15.40 -12.50 2.55
N LEU A 39 -14.62 -11.56 3.08
CA LEU A 39 -13.26 -11.84 3.55
C LEU A 39 -13.25 -12.98 4.59
N ARG A 40 -14.18 -12.98 5.55
CA ARG A 40 -14.30 -14.07 6.54
C ARG A 40 -14.58 -15.43 5.88
N LYS A 41 -15.39 -15.47 4.81
CA LYS A 41 -15.63 -16.69 4.02
C LYS A 41 -14.38 -17.15 3.27
N LEU A 42 -13.63 -16.21 2.67
CA LEU A 42 -12.37 -16.50 1.98
C LEU A 42 -11.32 -17.05 2.93
N LYS A 43 -11.19 -16.46 4.12
CA LYS A 43 -10.26 -16.91 5.18
C LYS A 43 -10.57 -18.32 5.69
N ASN A 44 -11.80 -18.82 5.51
CA ASN A 44 -12.15 -20.18 5.86
C ASN A 44 -11.64 -21.24 4.85
N VAL A 45 -11.29 -20.79 3.64
CA VAL A 45 -10.83 -21.68 2.55
C VAL A 45 -9.38 -21.41 2.12
N SER A 46 -8.77 -20.33 2.59
CA SER A 46 -7.38 -19.98 2.27
C SER A 46 -6.71 -19.27 3.44
N ASP A 47 -5.45 -19.59 3.68
CA ASP A 47 -4.62 -18.90 4.68
C ASP A 47 -4.11 -17.55 4.17
N HIS A 48 -4.13 -17.32 2.85
CA HIS A 48 -3.67 -16.11 2.21
C HIS A 48 -4.82 -15.39 1.51
N CYS A 49 -5.24 -14.29 2.10
CA CYS A 49 -6.31 -13.44 1.61
C CYS A 49 -5.90 -11.97 1.67
N TYR A 50 -6.52 -11.16 0.85
CA TYR A 50 -6.41 -9.71 0.95
C TYR A 50 -7.77 -9.03 0.82
N LEU A 51 -7.84 -7.83 1.38
CA LEU A 51 -8.89 -6.83 1.18
C LEU A 51 -8.21 -5.48 0.97
N LEU A 52 -8.51 -4.84 -0.16
CA LEU A 52 -8.07 -3.48 -0.49
C LEU A 52 -9.32 -2.64 -0.71
N GLU A 53 -9.49 -1.59 0.08
CA GLU A 53 -10.64 -0.69 -0.02
C GLU A 53 -10.25 0.76 0.26
N SER A 54 -11.16 1.69 0.02
CA SER A 54 -11.02 3.09 0.40
C SER A 54 -12.22 3.50 1.24
N ALA A 55 -11.97 4.27 2.29
CA ALA A 55 -13.02 4.87 3.10
C ALA A 55 -13.59 6.16 2.48
N GLU A 56 -12.99 6.67 1.42
CA GLU A 56 -13.43 7.88 0.74
C GLU A 56 -14.45 7.55 -0.34
N ALA A 57 -15.61 8.23 -0.29
CA ALA A 57 -16.70 8.12 -1.28
C ALA A 57 -16.41 8.89 -2.59
N GLN A 58 -15.17 9.30 -2.85
CA GLN A 58 -14.82 10.04 -4.07
C GLN A 58 -14.61 9.09 -5.25
N GLU A 59 -15.07 9.51 -6.44
CA GLU A 59 -14.99 8.71 -7.68
C GLU A 59 -13.58 8.18 -8.00
N GLN A 60 -12.54 8.85 -7.52
CA GLN A 60 -11.14 8.49 -7.78
C GLN A 60 -10.62 7.35 -6.89
N TRP A 61 -11.15 7.18 -5.66
CA TRP A 61 -10.58 6.28 -4.65
C TRP A 61 -11.56 5.24 -4.13
N GLY A 62 -12.81 5.58 -3.98
CA GLY A 62 -13.80 4.76 -3.28
C GLY A 62 -14.69 3.88 -4.16
N ARG A 63 -14.50 3.88 -5.48
CA ARG A 63 -15.38 3.14 -6.37
C ARG A 63 -15.28 1.63 -6.20
N TYR A 64 -14.08 1.09 -6.09
CA TYR A 64 -13.86 -0.34 -6.03
C TYR A 64 -13.28 -0.79 -4.70
N THR A 65 -13.73 -1.98 -4.26
CA THR A 65 -13.13 -2.74 -3.18
C THR A 65 -12.71 -4.10 -3.74
N PHE A 66 -11.46 -4.48 -3.53
CA PHE A 66 -10.88 -5.71 -4.07
C PHE A 66 -10.62 -6.74 -2.98
N LEU A 67 -10.97 -7.98 -3.27
CA LEU A 67 -10.62 -9.14 -2.43
C LEU A 67 -10.03 -10.24 -3.30
N GLY A 68 -9.14 -11.02 -2.69
CA GLY A 68 -8.60 -12.23 -3.30
C GLY A 68 -8.19 -13.24 -2.24
N PHE A 69 -8.00 -14.45 -2.70
CA PHE A 69 -7.63 -15.60 -1.88
C PHE A 69 -6.96 -16.65 -2.75
N ASP A 70 -6.31 -17.62 -2.12
CA ASP A 70 -5.70 -18.77 -2.78
C ASP A 70 -4.76 -18.36 -3.92
N PRO A 71 -3.64 -17.67 -3.61
CA PRO A 71 -2.70 -17.20 -4.62
C PRO A 71 -2.06 -18.39 -5.35
N THR A 72 -1.86 -18.24 -6.65
CA THR A 72 -1.20 -19.25 -7.46
C THR A 72 0.32 -19.29 -7.26
N MET A 73 0.90 -18.22 -6.74
CA MET A 73 2.34 -18.12 -6.51
C MET A 73 2.63 -17.12 -5.39
N GLU A 74 3.58 -17.45 -4.54
CA GLU A 74 4.20 -16.55 -3.59
C GLU A 74 5.57 -16.09 -4.13
N ILE A 75 5.86 -14.79 -4.03
CA ILE A 75 7.08 -14.16 -4.51
C ILE A 75 7.68 -13.38 -3.35
N THR A 76 8.82 -13.82 -2.86
CA THR A 76 9.49 -13.17 -1.73
C THR A 76 10.95 -12.93 -2.01
N CYS A 77 11.51 -11.87 -1.42
CA CYS A 77 12.94 -11.61 -1.44
C CYS A 77 13.40 -11.13 -0.06
N LEU A 78 14.52 -11.68 0.40
CA LEU A 78 15.21 -11.25 1.61
C LEU A 78 16.71 -11.21 1.33
N ASN A 79 17.31 -10.01 1.38
CA ASN A 79 18.74 -9.79 1.15
C ASN A 79 19.28 -10.46 -0.13
N GLY A 80 18.53 -10.36 -1.23
CA GLY A 80 18.88 -10.95 -2.52
C GLY A 80 18.52 -12.43 -2.68
N HIS A 81 18.11 -13.11 -1.61
CA HIS A 81 17.60 -14.47 -1.71
C HIS A 81 16.12 -14.45 -2.08
N MET A 82 15.82 -14.84 -3.32
CA MET A 82 14.48 -14.77 -3.87
C MET A 82 13.83 -16.14 -3.98
N LYS A 83 12.52 -16.19 -3.68
CA LYS A 83 11.65 -17.33 -3.93
C LYS A 83 10.51 -16.88 -4.84
N ALA A 84 10.22 -17.67 -5.88
CA ALA A 84 9.10 -17.47 -6.78
C ALA A 84 8.42 -18.82 -7.01
N GLY A 85 7.32 -19.08 -6.31
CA GLY A 85 6.71 -20.41 -6.24
C GLY A 85 7.70 -21.47 -5.73
N ALA A 86 7.95 -22.49 -6.53
CA ALA A 86 8.89 -23.56 -6.20
C ALA A 86 10.38 -23.20 -6.44
N LEU A 87 10.66 -22.10 -7.13
CA LEU A 87 12.03 -21.68 -7.48
C LEU A 87 12.64 -20.88 -6.33
N SER A 88 13.94 -21.11 -6.07
CA SER A 88 14.73 -20.36 -5.12
C SER A 88 16.10 -20.06 -5.73
N PHE A 89 16.53 -18.79 -5.70
CA PHE A 89 17.76 -18.32 -6.33
C PHE A 89 18.25 -17.01 -5.74
N GLU A 90 19.51 -16.69 -5.97
CA GLU A 90 20.10 -15.42 -5.60
C GLU A 90 19.92 -14.39 -6.73
N THR A 91 19.60 -13.14 -6.35
CA THR A 91 19.49 -12.03 -7.29
C THR A 91 20.03 -10.74 -6.70
N LYS A 92 20.56 -9.89 -7.57
CA LYS A 92 20.91 -8.51 -7.22
C LYS A 92 19.79 -7.52 -7.53
N ASP A 93 18.78 -7.97 -8.28
CA ASP A 93 17.62 -7.17 -8.69
C ASP A 93 16.37 -8.06 -8.74
N PRO A 94 15.55 -8.05 -7.68
CA PRO A 94 14.29 -8.78 -7.63
C PRO A 94 13.31 -8.36 -8.74
N GLY A 95 13.41 -7.13 -9.21
CA GLY A 95 12.55 -6.57 -10.26
C GLY A 95 12.64 -7.35 -11.57
N VAL A 96 13.81 -7.91 -11.91
CA VAL A 96 14.00 -8.73 -13.13
C VAL A 96 13.09 -9.96 -13.10
N ALA A 97 13.07 -10.69 -11.99
CA ALA A 97 12.23 -11.88 -11.86
C ALA A 97 10.74 -11.53 -11.80
N ILE A 98 10.37 -10.45 -11.11
CA ILE A 98 8.98 -9.98 -11.06
C ILE A 98 8.49 -9.59 -12.46
N ARG A 99 9.29 -8.88 -13.26
CA ARG A 99 8.99 -8.54 -14.65
C ARG A 99 8.79 -9.77 -15.53
N GLN A 100 9.63 -10.79 -15.34
CA GLN A 100 9.49 -12.05 -16.08
C GLN A 100 8.15 -12.74 -15.76
N ILE A 101 7.76 -12.77 -14.48
CA ILE A 101 6.48 -13.34 -14.06
C ILE A 101 5.32 -12.54 -14.66
N LEU A 102 5.32 -11.21 -14.55
CA LEU A 102 4.27 -10.36 -15.12
C LEU A 102 4.15 -10.52 -16.63
N LYS A 103 5.25 -10.74 -17.34
CA LYS A 103 5.26 -11.00 -18.79
C LYS A 103 4.50 -12.28 -19.15
N GLU A 104 4.62 -13.34 -18.33
CA GLU A 104 3.89 -14.60 -18.54
C GLU A 104 2.40 -14.49 -18.22
N TYR A 105 1.99 -13.41 -17.54
CA TYR A 105 0.60 -13.12 -17.21
C TYR A 105 0.03 -11.90 -17.94
N ARG A 106 0.76 -11.36 -18.92
CA ARG A 106 0.32 -10.17 -19.67
C ARG A 106 -1.09 -10.34 -20.22
N SER A 107 -1.96 -9.38 -19.91
CA SER A 107 -3.40 -9.42 -20.16
C SER A 107 -3.88 -8.12 -20.83
N PRO A 108 -4.92 -8.18 -21.70
CA PRO A 108 -5.51 -6.97 -22.27
C PRO A 108 -6.29 -6.16 -21.23
N ARG A 109 -6.29 -4.83 -21.39
CA ARG A 109 -7.18 -3.93 -20.65
C ARG A 109 -8.58 -4.01 -21.26
N LEU A 110 -9.54 -4.50 -20.48
CA LEU A 110 -10.95 -4.54 -20.88
C LEU A 110 -11.71 -3.41 -20.18
N SER A 111 -12.29 -2.49 -20.94
CA SER A 111 -12.89 -1.25 -20.42
C SER A 111 -14.07 -1.46 -19.48
N PHE A 112 -14.72 -2.61 -19.51
CA PHE A 112 -15.84 -2.95 -18.63
C PHE A 112 -15.39 -3.56 -17.28
N LEU A 113 -14.09 -3.81 -17.09
CA LEU A 113 -13.52 -4.29 -15.86
C LEU A 113 -12.87 -3.16 -15.05
N PRO A 114 -12.75 -3.33 -13.72
CA PRO A 114 -12.03 -2.38 -12.87
C PRO A 114 -10.53 -2.30 -13.27
N PRO A 115 -9.79 -1.30 -12.77
CA PRO A 115 -8.37 -1.13 -13.08
C PRO A 115 -7.50 -2.27 -12.56
N PHE A 116 -7.98 -3.04 -11.60
CA PHE A 116 -7.35 -4.26 -11.10
C PHE A 116 -8.24 -5.47 -11.38
N ALA A 117 -7.77 -6.35 -12.25
CA ALA A 117 -8.49 -7.55 -12.67
C ALA A 117 -7.70 -8.86 -12.42
N GLY A 118 -6.53 -8.76 -11.84
CA GLY A 118 -5.62 -9.85 -11.49
C GLY A 118 -4.17 -9.36 -11.53
N GLY A 119 -3.35 -9.90 -10.66
CA GLY A 119 -1.97 -9.46 -10.55
C GLY A 119 -1.30 -9.83 -9.24
N LEU A 120 -0.31 -9.05 -8.88
CA LEU A 120 0.45 -9.19 -7.65
C LEU A 120 -0.10 -8.27 -6.57
N VAL A 121 -0.30 -8.78 -5.37
CA VAL A 121 -0.71 -8.02 -4.19
C VAL A 121 0.23 -8.30 -3.04
N GLY A 122 0.62 -7.25 -2.30
CA GLY A 122 1.49 -7.35 -1.15
C GLY A 122 2.29 -6.08 -0.94
N TYR A 123 3.60 -6.22 -0.65
CA TYR A 123 4.43 -5.05 -0.35
C TYR A 123 5.85 -5.14 -0.91
N PHE A 124 6.40 -3.95 -1.16
CA PHE A 124 7.83 -3.66 -1.24
C PHE A 124 8.23 -2.94 0.03
N SER A 125 9.26 -3.42 0.73
CA SER A 125 9.71 -2.81 1.97
C SER A 125 10.38 -1.45 1.73
N TYR A 126 10.51 -0.64 2.79
CA TYR A 126 11.38 0.54 2.77
C TYR A 126 12.80 0.20 2.31
N ASP A 127 13.32 -0.93 2.77
CA ASP A 127 14.69 -1.38 2.51
C ASP A 127 14.90 -1.92 1.07
N TYR A 128 13.83 -2.06 0.29
CA TYR A 128 13.89 -2.41 -1.14
C TYR A 128 14.72 -1.39 -1.94
N LEU A 129 14.83 -0.15 -1.47
CA LEU A 129 15.67 0.89 -2.06
C LEU A 129 17.10 0.43 -2.36
N LYS A 130 17.67 -0.49 -1.59
CA LYS A 130 19.03 -1.02 -1.81
C LYS A 130 19.22 -1.68 -3.19
N TYR A 131 18.12 -2.12 -3.83
CA TYR A 131 18.17 -2.72 -5.17
C TYR A 131 18.13 -1.69 -6.29
N SER A 132 17.43 -0.58 -6.10
CA SER A 132 17.39 0.54 -7.07
C SER A 132 18.56 1.50 -6.90
N GLU A 133 19.16 1.57 -5.69
CA GLU A 133 20.29 2.46 -5.35
C GLU A 133 21.47 1.65 -4.77
N PRO A 134 22.24 0.95 -5.59
CA PRO A 134 23.34 0.07 -5.13
C PRO A 134 24.47 0.79 -4.39
N SER A 135 24.54 2.12 -4.46
CA SER A 135 25.50 2.93 -3.69
C SER A 135 25.18 3.02 -2.20
N LEU A 136 23.93 2.72 -1.81
CA LEU A 136 23.49 2.69 -0.43
C LEU A 136 23.87 1.38 0.25
N HIS A 137 24.42 1.50 1.45
CA HIS A 137 24.67 0.39 2.34
C HIS A 137 23.62 0.41 3.46
N LEU A 138 22.54 -0.37 3.28
CA LEU A 138 21.47 -0.51 4.27
C LEU A 138 21.73 -1.79 5.07
N ASP A 139 22.54 -1.69 6.10
CA ASP A 139 23.01 -2.79 6.94
C ASP A 139 22.46 -2.75 8.38
N ALA A 140 21.43 -1.94 8.61
CA ALA A 140 20.74 -1.87 9.89
C ALA A 140 20.25 -3.24 10.38
N GLU A 141 20.25 -3.45 11.69
CA GLU A 141 19.88 -4.71 12.33
C GLU A 141 18.45 -5.14 11.97
N ASP A 142 18.31 -6.42 11.61
CA ASP A 142 17.02 -7.07 11.33
C ASP A 142 16.87 -8.32 12.19
N THR A 143 16.25 -8.16 13.35
CA THR A 143 16.00 -9.25 14.30
C THR A 143 14.82 -10.13 13.92
N GLU A 144 13.95 -9.67 13.03
CA GLU A 144 12.69 -10.31 12.69
C GLU A 144 12.67 -10.93 11.28
N ASN A 145 13.71 -10.72 10.48
CA ASN A 145 13.82 -11.16 9.09
C ASN A 145 12.65 -10.65 8.22
N PHE A 146 12.40 -9.34 8.27
CA PHE A 146 11.41 -8.71 7.39
C PHE A 146 11.85 -8.79 5.94
N LYS A 147 10.97 -9.34 5.09
CA LYS A 147 11.25 -9.47 3.67
C LYS A 147 11.36 -8.10 3.00
N ASP A 148 12.23 -8.00 2.00
CA ASP A 148 12.36 -6.83 1.15
C ASP A 148 11.20 -6.74 0.15
N VAL A 149 10.70 -7.91 -0.29
CA VAL A 149 9.52 -8.07 -1.15
C VAL A 149 8.70 -9.24 -0.61
N ASP A 150 7.41 -9.06 -0.49
CA ASP A 150 6.43 -10.12 -0.24
C ASP A 150 5.19 -9.83 -1.08
N LEU A 151 5.09 -10.51 -2.20
CA LEU A 151 4.00 -10.39 -3.16
C LEU A 151 3.37 -11.77 -3.40
N MET A 152 2.08 -11.77 -3.63
CA MET A 152 1.34 -12.98 -3.99
C MET A 152 0.60 -12.74 -5.30
N LEU A 153 0.64 -13.73 -6.19
CA LEU A 153 -0.02 -13.68 -7.47
C LEU A 153 -1.44 -14.23 -7.36
N PHE A 154 -2.40 -13.39 -7.73
CA PHE A 154 -3.82 -13.73 -7.74
C PHE A 154 -4.36 -13.68 -9.17
N ASP A 155 -4.81 -14.82 -9.68
CA ASP A 155 -5.49 -14.97 -10.96
C ASP A 155 -7.02 -14.82 -10.83
N LYS A 156 -7.54 -14.79 -9.61
CA LYS A 156 -8.95 -14.55 -9.27
C LYS A 156 -9.07 -13.29 -8.44
N VAL A 157 -10.06 -12.46 -8.79
CA VAL A 157 -10.36 -11.22 -8.09
C VAL A 157 -11.87 -11.11 -7.87
N ILE A 158 -12.25 -10.70 -6.67
CA ILE A 158 -13.60 -10.30 -6.32
C ILE A 158 -13.59 -8.79 -6.17
N ALA A 159 -14.28 -8.06 -7.04
CA ALA A 159 -14.34 -6.62 -7.02
C ALA A 159 -15.76 -6.13 -6.73
N PHE A 160 -15.91 -5.37 -5.64
CA PHE A 160 -17.13 -4.61 -5.40
C PHE A 160 -17.08 -3.31 -6.23
N ASP A 161 -18.03 -3.10 -7.09
CA ASP A 161 -18.31 -1.79 -7.69
C ASP A 161 -19.32 -1.07 -6.79
N ASN A 162 -18.81 -0.24 -5.89
CA ASN A 162 -19.62 0.46 -4.90
C ASN A 162 -20.58 1.48 -5.55
N LEU A 163 -20.24 1.99 -6.73
CA LEU A 163 -21.09 2.91 -7.49
C LEU A 163 -22.28 2.17 -8.12
N ARG A 164 -22.03 1.00 -8.73
CA ARG A 164 -23.07 0.22 -9.42
C ARG A 164 -23.76 -0.81 -8.52
N GLN A 165 -23.34 -0.92 -7.25
CA GLN A 165 -23.83 -1.89 -6.28
C GLN A 165 -23.78 -3.34 -6.81
N LYS A 166 -22.65 -3.70 -7.40
CA LYS A 166 -22.40 -5.03 -7.96
C LYS A 166 -21.09 -5.62 -7.45
N ILE A 167 -21.03 -6.93 -7.43
CA ILE A 167 -19.81 -7.70 -7.25
C ILE A 167 -19.42 -8.27 -8.61
N ILE A 168 -18.23 -7.95 -9.07
CA ILE A 168 -17.63 -8.45 -10.29
C ILE A 168 -16.69 -9.59 -9.90
N LEU A 169 -16.95 -10.79 -10.41
CA LEU A 169 -16.11 -11.97 -10.20
C LEU A 169 -15.25 -12.17 -11.43
N ILE A 170 -13.95 -12.26 -11.23
CA ILE A 170 -12.96 -12.28 -12.32
C ILE A 170 -12.07 -13.50 -12.16
N VAL A 171 -11.86 -14.23 -13.26
CA VAL A 171 -10.90 -15.33 -13.37
C VAL A 171 -10.03 -15.08 -14.59
N ASN A 172 -8.72 -15.05 -14.42
CA ASN A 172 -7.76 -14.91 -15.53
C ASN A 172 -7.42 -16.28 -16.11
N ILE A 173 -7.60 -16.47 -17.40
CA ILE A 173 -7.40 -17.73 -18.09
C ILE A 173 -6.21 -17.69 -19.04
N ASP A 174 -5.60 -18.86 -19.28
CA ASP A 174 -4.50 -19.03 -20.22
C ASP A 174 -5.04 -19.05 -21.66
N LEU A 175 -4.50 -18.17 -22.50
CA LEU A 175 -4.86 -18.11 -23.91
C LEU A 175 -4.25 -19.22 -24.75
N ALA A 176 -3.22 -19.93 -24.26
CA ALA A 176 -2.65 -21.07 -24.96
C ALA A 176 -3.64 -22.26 -25.09
N GLU A 177 -4.54 -22.38 -24.10
CA GLU A 177 -5.61 -23.39 -24.05
C GLU A 177 -6.98 -22.74 -23.92
N ALA A 178 -7.25 -21.70 -24.69
CA ALA A 178 -8.34 -20.75 -24.51
C ALA A 178 -9.72 -21.41 -24.31
N GLU A 179 -10.09 -22.39 -25.14
CA GLU A 179 -11.41 -23.02 -25.04
C GLU A 179 -11.55 -23.85 -23.76
N THR A 180 -10.57 -24.71 -23.47
CA THR A 180 -10.54 -25.54 -22.26
C THR A 180 -10.51 -24.67 -20.99
N ALA A 181 -9.66 -23.64 -21.00
CA ALA A 181 -9.52 -22.69 -19.90
C ALA A 181 -10.81 -21.88 -19.68
N TYR A 182 -11.50 -21.49 -20.77
CA TYR A 182 -12.79 -20.79 -20.66
C TYR A 182 -13.85 -21.67 -20.00
N ARG A 183 -13.97 -22.94 -20.40
CA ARG A 183 -14.92 -23.89 -19.78
C ARG A 183 -14.61 -24.17 -18.31
N LYS A 184 -13.32 -24.16 -17.95
CA LYS A 184 -12.90 -24.26 -16.56
C LYS A 184 -13.30 -22.99 -15.77
N ALA A 185 -13.08 -21.82 -16.34
CA ALA A 185 -13.44 -20.54 -15.72
C ALA A 185 -14.95 -20.39 -15.48
N GLU A 186 -15.79 -20.92 -16.38
CA GLU A 186 -17.25 -20.95 -16.16
C GLU A 186 -17.61 -21.65 -14.81
N ARG A 187 -16.96 -22.79 -14.53
CA ARG A 187 -17.15 -23.53 -13.27
C ARG A 187 -16.54 -22.79 -12.08
N GLU A 188 -15.37 -22.20 -12.22
CA GLU A 188 -14.73 -21.42 -11.16
C GLU A 188 -15.57 -20.20 -10.77
N LEU A 189 -16.19 -19.52 -11.75
CA LEU A 189 -17.11 -18.42 -11.49
C LEU A 189 -18.37 -18.89 -10.75
N GLU A 190 -18.91 -20.07 -11.09
CA GLU A 190 -20.04 -20.66 -10.36
C GLU A 190 -19.66 -21.02 -8.92
N ASP A 191 -18.44 -21.56 -8.71
CA ASP A 191 -17.93 -21.90 -7.40
C ASP A 191 -17.71 -20.64 -6.54
N LEU A 192 -17.21 -19.54 -7.12
CA LEU A 192 -17.11 -18.24 -6.45
C LEU A 192 -18.47 -17.71 -6.04
N ILE A 193 -19.47 -17.77 -6.91
CA ILE A 193 -20.86 -17.39 -6.57
C ILE A 193 -21.38 -18.22 -5.40
N ARG A 194 -21.15 -19.54 -5.43
CA ARG A 194 -21.56 -20.45 -4.37
C ARG A 194 -20.86 -20.14 -3.06
N LEU A 195 -19.54 -19.89 -3.09
CA LEU A 195 -18.76 -19.50 -1.92
C LEU A 195 -19.30 -18.20 -1.29
N ILE A 196 -19.60 -17.19 -2.11
CA ILE A 196 -20.17 -15.94 -1.63
C ILE A 196 -21.54 -16.16 -0.99
N ARG A 197 -22.41 -16.92 -1.63
CA ARG A 197 -23.79 -17.14 -1.17
C ARG A 197 -23.89 -18.03 0.05
N THR A 198 -23.18 -19.14 0.06
CA THR A 198 -23.37 -20.24 1.02
C THR A 198 -22.12 -20.62 1.80
N GLY A 199 -20.97 -20.01 1.50
CA GLY A 199 -19.73 -20.27 2.23
C GLY A 199 -19.86 -19.93 3.71
N LYS A 200 -19.22 -20.73 4.55
CA LYS A 200 -19.14 -20.49 6.00
C LYS A 200 -18.09 -19.43 6.29
N GLU A 201 -18.39 -18.56 7.21
CA GLU A 201 -17.43 -17.59 7.74
C GLU A 201 -16.47 -18.31 8.70
N LYS A 202 -15.17 -17.90 8.64
CA LYS A 202 -14.18 -18.39 9.60
C LYS A 202 -14.48 -17.80 10.98
N GLU A 203 -14.57 -18.67 11.98
CA GLU A 203 -14.51 -18.25 13.37
C GLU A 203 -13.06 -17.90 13.69
N GLU A 204 -12.78 -16.64 13.87
CA GLU A 204 -11.44 -16.15 14.18
C GLU A 204 -11.22 -16.05 15.68
N THR A 205 -10.06 -16.50 16.14
CA THR A 205 -9.61 -16.14 17.49
C THR A 205 -9.35 -14.64 17.52
N ALA A 206 -10.07 -13.94 18.39
CA ALA A 206 -9.86 -12.52 18.59
C ALA A 206 -8.39 -12.22 18.87
N GLY A 207 -7.88 -11.18 18.23
CA GLY A 207 -6.51 -10.78 18.45
C GLY A 207 -6.31 -10.20 19.84
N THR A 208 -5.30 -10.67 20.55
CA THR A 208 -5.05 -10.28 21.94
C THR A 208 -3.61 -9.87 22.15
N LEU A 209 -3.40 -8.70 22.70
CA LEU A 209 -2.12 -8.28 23.24
C LEU A 209 -1.78 -9.10 24.49
N ARG A 210 -0.62 -9.74 24.50
CA ARG A 210 -0.10 -10.53 25.64
C ARG A 210 0.92 -9.76 26.47
N SER A 211 1.40 -8.65 25.96
CA SER A 211 2.29 -7.73 26.69
C SER A 211 1.89 -6.27 26.43
N GLU A 212 2.42 -5.38 27.23
CA GLU A 212 2.37 -3.95 26.96
C GLU A 212 3.14 -3.62 25.68
N ILE A 213 2.59 -2.70 24.87
CA ILE A 213 3.30 -2.17 23.69
C ILE A 213 4.37 -1.20 24.14
N ARG A 214 5.61 -1.43 23.74
CA ARG A 214 6.77 -0.61 24.14
C ARG A 214 7.53 -0.08 22.92
N PRO A 215 8.02 1.17 22.99
CA PRO A 215 8.88 1.71 21.96
C PRO A 215 10.26 1.07 22.02
N LEU A 216 10.86 0.85 20.84
CA LEU A 216 12.25 0.35 20.70
C LEU A 216 13.26 1.36 21.26
N PHE A 217 13.06 2.63 20.94
CA PHE A 217 13.85 3.74 21.45
C PHE A 217 13.07 4.46 22.55
N ASP A 218 13.63 4.54 23.74
CA ASP A 218 13.10 5.39 24.79
C ASP A 218 13.24 6.87 24.41
N ARG A 219 12.67 7.74 25.26
CA ARG A 219 12.66 9.19 25.02
C ARG A 219 14.06 9.77 24.88
N GLU A 220 15.01 9.33 25.73
CA GLU A 220 16.37 9.87 25.75
C GLU A 220 17.13 9.47 24.46
N HIS A 221 17.08 8.22 24.09
CA HIS A 221 17.68 7.71 22.85
C HIS A 221 17.13 8.39 21.62
N TYR A 222 15.79 8.49 21.49
CA TYR A 222 15.18 9.16 20.35
C TYR A 222 15.56 10.64 20.26
N CYS A 223 15.57 11.36 21.39
CA CYS A 223 16.00 12.75 21.43
C CYS A 223 17.46 12.92 21.03
N GLU A 224 18.34 11.96 21.36
CA GLU A 224 19.74 11.98 20.93
C GLU A 224 19.86 11.76 19.40
N MET A 225 19.05 10.86 18.82
CA MET A 225 18.99 10.70 17.34
C MET A 225 18.57 12.02 16.66
N VAL A 226 17.57 12.70 17.21
CA VAL A 226 17.13 14.01 16.69
C VAL A 226 18.26 15.04 16.72
N ARG A 227 19.01 15.14 17.83
CA ARG A 227 20.17 16.07 17.94
C ARG A 227 21.26 15.75 16.92
N LYS A 228 21.56 14.47 16.71
CA LYS A 228 22.51 14.04 15.66
C LYS A 228 22.03 14.42 14.26
N ALA A 229 20.75 14.21 13.97
CA ALA A 229 20.15 14.63 12.69
C ALA A 229 20.24 16.14 12.50
N GLN A 230 19.94 16.94 13.53
CA GLN A 230 20.08 18.40 13.48
C GLN A 230 21.53 18.84 13.26
N HIS A 231 22.52 18.10 13.75
CA HIS A 231 23.93 18.35 13.44
C HIS A 231 24.18 18.20 11.94
N HIS A 232 23.73 17.11 11.31
CA HIS A 232 23.84 16.89 9.87
C HIS A 232 23.13 17.96 9.03
N ILE A 233 21.99 18.48 9.51
CA ILE A 233 21.29 19.59 8.87
C ILE A 233 22.15 20.87 8.92
N LYS A 234 22.76 21.17 10.07
CA LYS A 234 23.64 22.35 10.23
C LYS A 234 24.93 22.27 9.42
N GLU A 235 25.48 21.07 9.24
CA GLU A 235 26.64 20.83 8.38
C GLU A 235 26.30 20.86 6.88
N GLY A 236 25.02 20.91 6.53
CA GLY A 236 24.58 20.99 5.14
C GLY A 236 24.48 19.64 4.42
N ASP A 237 24.53 18.53 5.14
CA ASP A 237 24.38 17.19 4.57
C ASP A 237 22.97 16.96 4.02
N ILE A 238 21.96 17.45 4.73
CA ILE A 238 20.53 17.30 4.45
C ILE A 238 19.77 18.56 4.88
N PHE A 239 18.57 18.75 4.33
CA PHE A 239 17.64 19.81 4.75
C PHE A 239 16.61 19.32 5.76
N GLN A 240 16.19 18.08 5.58
CA GLN A 240 15.18 17.42 6.39
C GLN A 240 15.43 15.91 6.41
N ILE A 241 15.06 15.27 7.50
CA ILE A 241 15.11 13.80 7.67
C ILE A 241 13.91 13.34 8.49
N VAL A 242 13.38 12.18 8.17
CA VAL A 242 12.30 11.56 8.96
C VAL A 242 12.90 10.45 9.82
N LEU A 243 12.87 10.63 11.13
CA LEU A 243 13.29 9.60 12.10
C LEU A 243 12.07 8.89 12.66
N SER A 244 12.15 7.58 12.75
CA SER A 244 11.05 6.74 13.23
C SER A 244 11.38 6.00 14.51
N ASN A 245 10.32 5.54 15.18
CA ASN A 245 10.41 4.66 16.35
C ASN A 245 9.47 3.47 16.15
N ARG A 246 9.95 2.26 16.43
CA ARG A 246 9.15 1.05 16.36
C ARG A 246 8.57 0.74 17.73
N LEU A 247 7.27 0.50 17.77
CA LEU A 247 6.56 0.01 18.93
C LEU A 247 6.28 -1.47 18.71
N GLU A 248 6.44 -2.30 19.73
CA GLU A 248 6.20 -3.74 19.64
C GLU A 248 5.61 -4.31 20.91
N GLY A 249 4.87 -5.42 20.76
CA GLY A 249 4.30 -6.19 21.84
C GLY A 249 4.03 -7.63 21.42
N GLU A 250 3.93 -8.54 22.38
CA GLU A 250 3.50 -9.92 22.09
C GLU A 250 2.02 -9.93 21.72
N TYR A 251 1.68 -10.68 20.66
CA TYR A 251 0.33 -10.70 20.12
C TYR A 251 -0.05 -12.09 19.61
N GLU A 252 -1.25 -12.52 19.96
CA GLU A 252 -1.83 -13.79 19.55
C GLU A 252 -3.16 -13.56 18.84
N GLY A 253 -3.53 -14.41 17.90
CA GLY A 253 -4.76 -14.32 17.13
C GLY A 253 -4.63 -13.47 15.86
N SER A 254 -5.77 -13.13 15.24
CA SER A 254 -5.84 -12.41 13.98
C SER A 254 -5.86 -10.89 14.16
N LEU A 255 -5.27 -10.16 13.20
CA LEU A 255 -5.40 -8.70 13.10
C LEU A 255 -6.73 -8.23 12.47
N LEU A 256 -7.63 -9.15 12.08
CA LEU A 256 -8.87 -8.76 11.40
C LEU A 256 -9.75 -7.84 12.26
N ASN A 257 -9.89 -8.13 13.56
CA ASN A 257 -10.66 -7.25 14.45
C ASN A 257 -9.99 -5.90 14.65
N CYS A 258 -8.66 -5.86 14.73
CA CYS A 258 -7.92 -4.59 14.71
C CYS A 258 -8.23 -3.80 13.43
N TYR A 259 -8.23 -4.43 12.26
CA TYR A 259 -8.61 -3.80 11.00
C TYR A 259 -10.04 -3.25 11.02
N ARG A 260 -11.01 -4.03 11.51
CA ARG A 260 -12.43 -3.61 11.62
C ARG A 260 -12.59 -2.35 12.47
N ILE A 261 -11.87 -2.27 13.58
CA ILE A 261 -11.87 -1.09 14.45
C ILE A 261 -11.15 0.08 13.77
N LEU A 262 -9.99 -0.16 13.16
CA LEU A 262 -9.20 0.87 12.49
C LEU A 262 -9.99 1.56 11.37
N ARG A 263 -10.88 0.84 10.66
CA ARG A 263 -11.80 1.41 9.67
C ARG A 263 -12.73 2.48 10.24
N THR A 264 -13.06 2.39 11.51
CA THR A 264 -13.96 3.35 12.19
C THR A 264 -13.21 4.48 12.88
N LEU A 265 -12.00 4.20 13.38
CA LEU A 265 -11.19 5.20 14.09
C LEU A 265 -10.43 6.12 13.15
N ASN A 266 -9.95 5.58 12.04
CA ASN A 266 -9.06 6.29 11.12
C ASN A 266 -9.38 5.96 9.65
N PRO A 267 -10.60 6.25 9.17
CA PRO A 267 -10.96 6.05 7.78
C PRO A 267 -9.97 6.80 6.88
N SER A 268 -9.46 6.12 5.85
CA SER A 268 -8.37 6.62 5.01
C SER A 268 -8.59 6.24 3.54
N PRO A 269 -7.95 6.92 2.57
CA PRO A 269 -8.02 6.60 1.15
C PRO A 269 -7.57 5.17 0.83
N TYR A 270 -6.63 4.65 1.60
CA TYR A 270 -6.16 3.26 1.48
C TYR A 270 -6.39 2.52 2.79
N MET A 271 -7.34 1.62 2.76
CA MET A 271 -7.63 0.68 3.84
C MET A 271 -7.29 -0.72 3.35
N PHE A 272 -6.51 -1.46 4.10
CA PHE A 272 -6.08 -2.79 3.67
C PHE A 272 -5.87 -3.76 4.82
N TYR A 273 -6.17 -5.01 4.50
CA TYR A 273 -5.86 -6.18 5.30
C TYR A 273 -5.30 -7.24 4.37
N PHE A 274 -4.19 -7.87 4.73
CA PHE A 274 -3.73 -9.06 4.03
C PHE A 274 -2.90 -9.97 4.93
N SER A 275 -2.91 -11.26 4.60
CA SER A 275 -1.99 -12.25 5.11
C SER A 275 -1.00 -12.62 4.03
N GLY A 276 0.25 -12.20 4.20
CA GLY A 276 1.39 -12.54 3.35
C GLY A 276 1.96 -13.92 3.67
N THR A 277 3.18 -14.19 3.22
CA THR A 277 3.82 -15.48 3.40
C THR A 277 4.04 -15.81 4.89
N ASP A 278 4.54 -14.84 5.66
CA ASP A 278 4.84 -14.99 7.09
C ASP A 278 4.44 -13.77 7.92
N VAL A 279 3.62 -12.90 7.36
CA VAL A 279 3.18 -11.65 7.97
C VAL A 279 1.69 -11.45 7.77
N GLU A 280 1.02 -10.90 8.78
CA GLU A 280 -0.35 -10.41 8.68
C GLU A 280 -0.33 -8.90 8.87
N VAL A 281 -1.02 -8.15 8.01
CA VAL A 281 -0.98 -6.69 7.99
C VAL A 281 -2.39 -6.12 7.99
N ALA A 282 -2.61 -5.10 8.81
CA ALA A 282 -3.82 -4.29 8.86
C ALA A 282 -3.43 -2.81 8.85
N GLY A 283 -4.03 -2.02 7.98
CA GLY A 283 -3.61 -0.63 7.86
C GLY A 283 -4.66 0.33 7.29
N ALA A 284 -4.39 1.61 7.53
CA ALA A 284 -5.20 2.75 7.09
C ALA A 284 -4.27 3.88 6.65
N SER A 285 -3.72 3.79 5.44
CA SER A 285 -2.80 4.80 4.93
C SER A 285 -3.53 5.98 4.31
N PRO A 286 -3.17 7.20 4.70
CA PRO A 286 -3.73 8.41 4.09
C PRO A 286 -3.04 8.81 2.78
N GLU A 287 -1.92 8.17 2.42
CA GLU A 287 -1.01 8.71 1.40
C GLU A 287 -0.70 7.70 0.30
N THR A 288 -0.92 8.13 -0.94
CA THR A 288 -0.48 7.39 -2.13
C THR A 288 1.03 7.43 -2.24
N LEU A 289 1.65 6.28 -2.54
CA LEU A 289 3.04 6.29 -3.00
C LEU A 289 3.08 6.66 -4.48
N VAL A 290 2.54 5.80 -5.33
CA VAL A 290 2.41 6.06 -6.77
C VAL A 290 1.24 5.26 -7.35
N LYS A 291 0.53 5.88 -8.28
CA LYS A 291 -0.49 5.24 -9.09
C LYS A 291 -0.08 5.34 -10.56
N LEU A 292 -0.18 4.21 -11.27
CA LEU A 292 -0.01 4.12 -12.72
C LEU A 292 -1.26 3.48 -13.30
N GLU A 293 -2.01 4.23 -14.08
CA GLU A 293 -3.23 3.76 -14.72
C GLU A 293 -3.24 4.18 -16.19
N ASP A 294 -3.35 3.20 -17.07
CA ASP A 294 -3.40 3.39 -18.52
C ASP A 294 -2.26 4.30 -19.05
N GLY A 295 -1.03 4.10 -18.52
CA GLY A 295 0.16 4.85 -18.90
C GLY A 295 0.34 6.22 -18.23
N VAL A 296 -0.57 6.61 -17.33
CA VAL A 296 -0.51 7.88 -16.62
C VAL A 296 -0.10 7.66 -15.17
N LEU A 297 0.98 8.33 -14.77
CA LEU A 297 1.51 8.35 -13.42
C LEU A 297 0.87 9.46 -12.60
N HIS A 298 0.55 9.16 -11.34
CA HIS A 298 0.12 10.16 -10.37
C HIS A 298 0.81 9.95 -9.03
N THR A 299 1.15 11.05 -8.37
CA THR A 299 1.41 11.10 -6.93
C THR A 299 0.65 12.27 -6.32
N PHE A 300 0.33 12.17 -5.03
CA PHE A 300 -0.57 13.10 -4.35
C PHE A 300 0.10 13.62 -3.06
N PRO A 301 1.05 14.55 -3.17
CA PRO A 301 1.69 15.16 -2.00
C PRO A 301 0.65 15.77 -1.06
N LEU A 302 0.75 15.40 0.22
CA LEU A 302 -0.07 15.93 1.31
C LEU A 302 0.84 16.53 2.37
N ALA A 303 0.56 17.75 2.80
CA ALA A 303 1.23 18.40 3.93
C ALA A 303 0.30 19.40 4.60
N GLY A 304 0.71 19.86 5.77
CA GLY A 304 -0.10 20.76 6.57
C GLY A 304 -1.33 20.06 7.16
N THR A 305 -1.65 20.37 8.41
CA THR A 305 -2.78 19.73 9.07
C THR A 305 -3.50 20.73 9.94
N ARG A 306 -4.83 20.78 9.84
CA ARG A 306 -5.72 21.42 10.81
C ARG A 306 -6.84 20.45 11.17
N LYS A 307 -7.34 20.57 12.39
CA LYS A 307 -8.55 19.83 12.79
C LYS A 307 -9.76 20.36 12.04
N ARG A 308 -10.79 19.52 11.89
CA ARG A 308 -12.08 19.97 11.39
C ARG A 308 -12.77 20.88 12.39
N GLY A 309 -13.40 21.93 11.91
CA GLY A 309 -14.27 22.81 12.70
C GLY A 309 -15.56 22.10 13.12
N LYS A 310 -16.18 22.58 14.18
CA LYS A 310 -17.49 22.09 14.64
C LYS A 310 -18.64 22.66 13.81
N THR A 311 -18.43 23.80 13.17
CA THR A 311 -19.34 24.47 12.27
C THR A 311 -18.66 24.73 10.93
N LYS A 312 -19.44 25.08 9.91
CA LYS A 312 -18.90 25.42 8.60
C LYS A 312 -18.02 26.69 8.66
N GLU A 313 -18.45 27.66 9.44
CA GLU A 313 -17.72 28.92 9.63
C GLU A 313 -16.35 28.68 10.28
N GLU A 314 -16.29 27.83 11.31
CA GLU A 314 -15.06 27.44 11.97
C GLU A 314 -14.14 26.63 11.01
N ASP A 315 -14.72 25.74 10.19
CA ASP A 315 -13.98 24.99 9.15
C ASP A 315 -13.36 25.94 8.10
N ASP A 316 -14.12 26.95 7.67
CA ASP A 316 -13.65 27.94 6.69
C ASP A 316 -12.56 28.87 7.28
N GLU A 317 -12.58 29.16 8.56
CA GLU A 317 -11.53 29.91 9.26
C GLU A 317 -10.26 29.08 9.40
N LEU A 318 -10.37 27.81 9.77
CA LEU A 318 -9.22 26.88 9.86
C LEU A 318 -8.57 26.62 8.50
N GLU A 319 -9.36 26.58 7.43
CA GLU A 319 -8.82 26.51 6.07
C GLU A 319 -8.02 27.73 5.70
N LYS A 320 -8.52 28.93 6.01
CA LYS A 320 -7.79 30.18 5.75
C LYS A 320 -6.50 30.26 6.57
N ASP A 321 -6.55 29.81 7.83
CA ASP A 321 -5.37 29.74 8.68
C ASP A 321 -4.32 28.77 8.11
N LEU A 322 -4.76 27.58 7.64
CA LEU A 322 -3.88 26.60 7.00
C LEU A 322 -3.22 27.13 5.74
N LEU A 323 -3.98 27.79 4.86
CA LEU A 323 -3.48 28.37 3.61
C LEU A 323 -2.66 29.65 3.80
N ALA A 324 -2.69 30.28 4.98
CA ALA A 324 -1.89 31.42 5.34
C ALA A 324 -0.58 31.03 6.07
N ASP A 325 -0.42 29.78 6.44
CA ASP A 325 0.75 29.29 7.16
C ASP A 325 1.93 29.09 6.21
N GLU A 326 2.86 30.03 6.20
CA GLU A 326 4.03 30.02 5.30
C GLU A 326 4.91 28.78 5.51
N LYS A 327 5.01 28.25 6.73
CA LYS A 327 5.80 27.06 7.02
C LYS A 327 5.17 25.81 6.38
N GLU A 328 3.86 25.63 6.58
CA GLU A 328 3.11 24.52 6.00
C GLU A 328 3.13 24.57 4.46
N LEU A 329 2.99 25.76 3.87
CA LEU A 329 3.09 25.95 2.43
C LEU A 329 4.50 25.66 1.90
N ALA A 330 5.55 26.08 2.60
CA ALA A 330 6.93 25.80 2.21
C ALA A 330 7.24 24.31 2.24
N GLU A 331 6.81 23.60 3.29
CA GLU A 331 6.94 22.15 3.39
C GLU A 331 6.17 21.44 2.26
N HIS A 332 4.93 21.84 2.00
CA HIS A 332 4.12 21.28 0.92
C HIS A 332 4.78 21.50 -0.45
N ASN A 333 5.29 22.68 -0.74
CA ASN A 333 5.99 22.98 -1.98
C ASN A 333 7.22 22.08 -2.17
N MET A 334 7.97 21.84 -1.11
CA MET A 334 9.11 20.91 -1.15
C MET A 334 8.66 19.48 -1.52
N LEU A 335 7.54 19.00 -0.96
CA LEU A 335 7.00 17.69 -1.29
C LEU A 335 6.47 17.62 -2.73
N VAL A 336 5.85 18.67 -3.24
CA VAL A 336 5.42 18.76 -4.64
C VAL A 336 6.63 18.70 -5.58
N ASP A 337 7.70 19.44 -5.29
CA ASP A 337 8.92 19.43 -6.10
C ASP A 337 9.61 18.06 -6.05
N LEU A 338 9.62 17.39 -4.90
CA LEU A 338 10.13 16.04 -4.77
C LEU A 338 9.31 15.05 -5.61
N GLY A 339 7.99 15.14 -5.57
CA GLY A 339 7.09 14.32 -6.40
C GLY A 339 7.29 14.56 -7.88
N ARG A 340 7.45 15.82 -8.31
CA ARG A 340 7.79 16.17 -9.69
C ARG A 340 9.13 15.58 -10.13
N ASN A 341 10.14 15.64 -9.27
CA ASN A 341 11.46 15.06 -9.54
C ASN A 341 11.39 13.53 -9.66
N ASP A 342 10.70 12.85 -8.74
CA ASP A 342 10.59 11.40 -8.72
C ASP A 342 9.83 10.87 -9.95
N ILE A 343 8.66 11.45 -10.28
CA ILE A 343 7.90 11.11 -11.49
C ILE A 343 8.68 11.53 -12.75
N GLY A 344 9.39 12.64 -12.72
CA GLY A 344 10.15 13.14 -13.86
C GLY A 344 11.22 12.19 -14.37
N LYS A 345 11.80 11.37 -13.51
CA LYS A 345 12.81 10.35 -13.88
C LYS A 345 12.28 9.33 -14.88
N ILE A 346 10.99 9.03 -14.81
CA ILE A 346 10.34 7.97 -15.59
C ILE A 346 9.28 8.46 -16.58
N SER A 347 9.00 9.76 -16.59
CA SER A 347 8.00 10.36 -17.47
C SER A 347 8.58 10.73 -18.83
N LYS A 348 7.72 10.75 -19.85
CA LYS A 348 8.01 11.38 -21.14
C LYS A 348 8.34 12.86 -20.92
N PHE A 349 9.33 13.36 -21.64
CA PHE A 349 9.76 14.75 -21.51
C PHE A 349 8.60 15.72 -21.77
N GLY A 350 8.45 16.69 -20.90
CA GLY A 350 7.42 17.74 -21.02
C GLY A 350 6.01 17.32 -20.55
N THR A 351 5.82 16.11 -20.03
CA THR A 351 4.50 15.62 -19.58
C THR A 351 4.25 15.79 -18.09
N VAL A 352 5.28 16.10 -17.29
CA VAL A 352 5.13 16.32 -15.86
C VAL A 352 4.41 17.62 -15.58
N GLN A 353 3.28 17.54 -14.89
CA GLN A 353 2.41 18.67 -14.59
C GLN A 353 1.90 18.58 -13.15
N VAL A 354 1.67 19.73 -12.53
CA VAL A 354 0.88 19.84 -11.30
C VAL A 354 -0.55 20.19 -11.72
N GLU A 355 -1.43 19.18 -11.73
CA GLU A 355 -2.82 19.36 -12.17
C GLU A 355 -3.65 20.13 -11.16
N ARG A 356 -3.39 19.86 -9.87
CA ARG A 356 -4.03 20.52 -8.74
C ARG A 356 -2.96 20.96 -7.78
N TYR A 357 -3.09 22.17 -7.26
CA TYR A 357 -2.07 22.77 -6.43
C TYR A 357 -2.69 23.50 -5.24
N HIS A 358 -2.25 23.16 -4.04
CA HIS A 358 -2.72 23.74 -2.78
C HIS A 358 -4.23 23.59 -2.54
N GLU A 359 -4.84 22.50 -2.97
CA GLU A 359 -6.23 22.22 -2.62
C GLU A 359 -6.36 21.78 -1.16
N VAL A 360 -7.37 22.30 -0.48
CA VAL A 360 -7.67 21.83 0.87
C VAL A 360 -8.56 20.59 0.81
N LEU A 361 -8.00 19.46 1.22
CA LEU A 361 -8.69 18.19 1.30
C LEU A 361 -9.25 18.01 2.71
N ARG A 362 -10.58 17.89 2.81
CA ARG A 362 -11.29 17.74 4.07
C ARG A 362 -11.59 16.27 4.32
N PHE A 363 -10.98 15.72 5.35
CA PHE A 363 -11.26 14.38 5.86
C PHE A 363 -12.23 14.45 7.06
N SER A 364 -12.57 13.31 7.64
CA SER A 364 -13.54 13.24 8.73
C SER A 364 -13.13 14.06 9.97
N HIS A 365 -11.85 14.09 10.31
CA HIS A 365 -11.34 14.72 11.55
C HIS A 365 -10.29 15.80 11.31
N VAL A 366 -9.71 15.85 10.13
CA VAL A 366 -8.65 16.79 9.77
C VAL A 366 -8.83 17.30 8.35
N MET A 367 -8.14 18.40 8.03
CA MET A 367 -7.94 18.87 6.68
C MET A 367 -6.45 19.01 6.39
N HIS A 368 -6.07 18.77 5.14
CA HIS A 368 -4.69 18.86 4.65
C HIS A 368 -4.61 19.71 3.40
N ILE A 369 -3.44 20.26 3.13
CA ILE A 369 -3.11 20.82 1.81
C ILE A 369 -2.67 19.67 0.92
N GLY A 370 -3.35 19.49 -0.21
CA GLY A 370 -3.04 18.48 -1.21
C GLY A 370 -2.69 19.06 -2.56
N SER A 371 -1.87 18.36 -3.30
CA SER A 371 -1.59 18.62 -4.70
C SER A 371 -1.58 17.33 -5.50
N THR A 372 -1.79 17.41 -6.81
CA THR A 372 -1.72 16.27 -7.71
C THR A 372 -0.61 16.51 -8.73
N VAL A 373 0.37 15.62 -8.75
CA VAL A 373 1.44 15.62 -9.74
C VAL A 373 1.19 14.47 -10.71
N ARG A 374 1.19 14.78 -12.00
CA ARG A 374 0.92 13.84 -13.10
C ARG A 374 2.13 13.77 -14.04
N GLY A 375 2.33 12.60 -14.67
CA GLY A 375 3.25 12.40 -15.79
C GLY A 375 2.79 11.26 -16.68
N GLU A 376 3.28 11.19 -17.91
CA GLU A 376 3.06 10.02 -18.78
C GLU A 376 4.32 9.16 -18.74
N ILE A 377 4.16 7.88 -18.38
CA ILE A 377 5.31 6.96 -18.32
C ILE A 377 5.95 6.77 -19.70
N ARG A 378 7.27 6.70 -19.74
CA ARG A 378 7.99 6.38 -20.98
C ARG A 378 7.65 4.96 -21.43
N GLU A 379 7.68 4.73 -22.76
CA GLU A 379 7.30 3.45 -23.37
C GLU A 379 8.28 2.31 -23.07
N ASP A 380 9.52 2.64 -22.70
CA ASP A 380 10.58 1.71 -22.30
C ASP A 380 10.55 1.31 -20.82
N LEU A 381 9.62 1.88 -20.02
CA LEU A 381 9.52 1.71 -18.58
C LEU A 381 8.18 1.09 -18.17
N ASP A 382 8.13 0.56 -16.96
CA ASP A 382 6.98 -0.16 -16.41
C ASP A 382 6.61 0.23 -14.97
N ALA A 383 5.65 -0.48 -14.38
CA ALA A 383 5.17 -0.24 -13.03
C ALA A 383 6.26 -0.42 -11.96
N LEU A 384 7.24 -1.32 -12.18
CA LEU A 384 8.35 -1.51 -11.24
C LEU A 384 9.32 -0.33 -11.28
N ASP A 385 9.56 0.26 -12.46
CA ASP A 385 10.35 1.49 -12.57
C ASP A 385 9.67 2.65 -11.81
N ALA A 386 8.32 2.67 -11.75
CA ALA A 386 7.59 3.64 -10.94
C ALA A 386 7.84 3.44 -9.44
N VAL A 387 7.84 2.20 -8.96
CA VAL A 387 8.20 1.87 -7.57
C VAL A 387 9.64 2.27 -7.29
N ASP A 388 10.59 1.85 -8.12
CA ASP A 388 12.03 2.13 -7.99
C ASP A 388 12.35 3.63 -7.95
N SER A 389 11.60 4.43 -8.72
CA SER A 389 11.80 5.88 -8.81
C SER A 389 11.35 6.64 -7.55
N ILE A 390 10.28 6.18 -6.89
CA ILE A 390 9.62 6.93 -5.84
C ILE A 390 9.92 6.37 -4.44
N LEU A 391 10.05 5.05 -4.31
CA LEU A 391 10.31 4.41 -3.02
C LEU A 391 11.74 4.67 -2.51
N PRO A 392 11.90 5.06 -1.22
CA PRO A 392 10.86 5.45 -0.29
C PRO A 392 10.35 6.86 -0.58
N ALA A 393 9.12 7.13 -0.14
CA ALA A 393 8.55 8.47 -0.23
C ALA A 393 9.38 9.51 0.51
N GLY A 394 9.37 10.75 0.03
CA GLY A 394 10.06 11.87 0.69
C GLY A 394 9.57 12.13 2.11
N THR A 395 8.27 11.94 2.34
CA THR A 395 7.61 12.05 3.64
C THR A 395 8.07 10.99 4.66
N LEU A 396 8.78 9.97 4.23
CA LEU A 396 9.34 8.90 5.07
C LEU A 396 10.87 8.83 5.06
N SER A 397 11.54 9.67 4.28
CA SER A 397 13.00 9.67 4.12
C SER A 397 13.60 11.05 4.44
N GLY A 398 13.62 11.92 3.50
CA GLY A 398 14.15 13.28 3.66
C GLY A 398 14.72 13.84 2.35
N ALA A 399 15.40 14.96 2.47
CA ALA A 399 15.98 15.66 1.34
C ALA A 399 17.41 16.14 1.66
N PRO A 400 18.40 15.85 0.78
CA PRO A 400 18.37 14.96 -0.38
C PRO A 400 18.13 13.50 0.02
N LYS A 401 17.29 12.79 -0.76
CA LYS A 401 16.76 11.46 -0.40
C LYS A 401 17.83 10.42 -0.06
N ILE A 402 18.83 10.24 -0.91
CA ILE A 402 19.85 9.20 -0.76
C ILE A 402 20.67 9.42 0.53
N ARG A 403 21.10 10.66 0.77
CA ARG A 403 21.85 10.99 1.99
C ARG A 403 21.00 10.82 3.25
N ALA A 404 19.73 11.22 3.19
CA ALA A 404 18.80 11.02 4.29
C ALA A 404 18.59 9.53 4.60
N CYS A 405 18.44 8.67 3.58
CA CYS A 405 18.29 7.23 3.77
C CYS A 405 19.52 6.59 4.41
N GLN A 406 20.74 7.02 4.03
CA GLN A 406 21.97 6.55 4.68
C GLN A 406 22.02 6.95 6.16
N LEU A 407 21.68 8.20 6.46
CA LEU A 407 21.66 8.68 7.85
C LEU A 407 20.57 8.00 8.69
N ILE A 408 19.41 7.70 8.11
CA ILE A 408 18.36 6.92 8.78
C ILE A 408 18.87 5.54 9.15
N ASN A 409 19.53 4.85 8.22
CA ASN A 409 20.15 3.55 8.48
C ASN A 409 21.10 3.61 9.67
N ASP A 410 21.99 4.59 9.67
CA ASP A 410 23.05 4.74 10.68
C ASP A 410 22.49 5.17 12.06
N LEU A 411 21.47 6.05 12.08
CA LEU A 411 20.92 6.59 13.31
C LEU A 411 19.91 5.62 13.98
N GLU A 412 19.04 5.01 13.19
CA GLU A 412 18.04 4.07 13.72
C GLU A 412 18.64 2.69 13.98
N ASN A 413 19.63 2.27 13.20
CA ASN A 413 20.23 0.92 13.23
C ASN A 413 19.19 -0.19 13.46
N ASN A 414 18.03 -0.04 12.84
CA ASN A 414 16.92 -0.97 12.92
C ASN A 414 16.15 -0.97 11.61
N LYS A 415 16.16 -2.12 10.91
CA LYS A 415 15.48 -2.27 9.61
C LYS A 415 14.02 -1.89 9.71
N ARG A 416 13.57 -1.02 8.80
CA ARG A 416 12.17 -0.56 8.79
C ARG A 416 11.19 -1.62 8.27
N GLY A 417 11.63 -2.47 7.35
CA GLY A 417 10.78 -3.52 6.79
C GLY A 417 9.59 -2.95 6.02
N ILE A 418 8.39 -3.38 6.38
CA ILE A 418 7.15 -2.96 5.70
C ILE A 418 6.88 -1.47 5.88
N ASP A 419 7.13 -0.93 7.07
CA ASP A 419 6.82 0.46 7.39
C ASP A 419 7.62 1.44 6.51
N GLY A 420 6.93 2.38 5.92
CA GLY A 420 7.51 3.31 4.95
C GLY A 420 7.75 2.72 3.56
N GLY A 421 7.39 1.46 3.33
CA GLY A 421 7.41 0.80 2.04
C GLY A 421 6.15 1.08 1.22
N ALA A 422 5.93 0.27 0.18
CA ALA A 422 4.78 0.33 -0.71
C ALA A 422 3.86 -0.86 -0.49
N ILE A 423 2.57 -0.62 -0.30
CA ILE A 423 1.54 -1.66 -0.22
C ILE A 423 0.50 -1.40 -1.31
N GLY A 424 0.12 -2.44 -2.04
CA GLY A 424 -0.90 -2.34 -3.07
C GLY A 424 -0.86 -3.47 -4.07
N TYR A 425 -1.14 -3.16 -5.33
CA TYR A 425 -1.17 -4.14 -6.41
C TYR A 425 -0.42 -3.70 -7.67
N LEU A 426 0.07 -4.71 -8.42
CA LEU A 426 0.53 -4.60 -9.80
C LEU A 426 -0.39 -5.48 -10.65
N ASP A 427 -1.15 -4.85 -11.55
CA ASP A 427 -2.10 -5.56 -12.41
C ASP A 427 -1.41 -6.20 -13.62
N PHE A 428 -1.98 -7.29 -14.15
CA PHE A 428 -1.47 -7.97 -15.36
C PHE A 428 -1.52 -7.11 -16.62
N THR A 429 -2.25 -5.99 -16.61
CA THR A 429 -2.27 -5.01 -17.71
C THR A 429 -1.13 -3.99 -17.63
N GLY A 430 -0.38 -3.97 -16.53
CA GLY A 430 0.66 -2.99 -16.24
C GLY A 430 0.25 -1.82 -15.36
N ASN A 431 -1.01 -1.78 -14.91
CA ASN A 431 -1.46 -0.81 -13.91
C ASN A 431 -0.84 -1.09 -12.53
N LEU A 432 -0.70 -0.04 -11.74
CA LEU A 432 -0.17 -0.08 -10.37
C LEU A 432 -0.96 0.89 -9.51
N ASP A 433 -1.30 0.47 -8.30
CA ASP A 433 -1.79 1.38 -7.28
C ASP A 433 -1.21 0.99 -5.93
N THR A 434 -0.43 1.89 -5.33
CA THR A 434 0.27 1.66 -4.08
C THR A 434 0.16 2.86 -3.15
N CYS A 435 -0.03 2.56 -1.87
CA CYS A 435 0.09 3.54 -0.80
C CYS A 435 1.43 3.42 -0.09
N ILE A 436 1.77 4.46 0.65
CA ILE A 436 2.87 4.42 1.61
C ILE A 436 2.40 3.58 2.81
N ALA A 437 3.21 2.59 3.21
CA ALA A 437 2.92 1.72 4.34
C ALA A 437 3.14 2.45 5.67
N ILE A 438 2.18 3.26 6.06
CA ILE A 438 2.12 3.97 7.33
C ILE A 438 0.77 3.74 8.01
N ARG A 439 0.71 3.97 9.32
CA ARG A 439 -0.48 3.69 10.15
C ARG A 439 -0.95 2.24 10.00
N ILE A 440 0.01 1.35 10.12
CA ILE A 440 -0.16 -0.09 9.98
C ILE A 440 0.17 -0.81 11.29
N ALA A 441 -0.56 -1.89 11.56
CA ALA A 441 -0.16 -2.95 12.45
C ALA A 441 0.26 -4.15 11.61
N TYR A 442 1.41 -4.72 11.90
CA TYR A 442 1.87 -5.93 11.22
C TYR A 442 2.36 -6.95 12.23
N LYS A 443 1.93 -8.19 12.04
CA LYS A 443 2.19 -9.31 12.95
C LYS A 443 3.14 -10.29 12.31
N LYS A 444 4.19 -10.64 13.05
CA LYS A 444 5.18 -11.65 12.69
C LYS A 444 5.84 -12.22 13.94
N ASN A 445 6.25 -13.49 13.91
CA ASN A 445 6.97 -14.16 15.00
C ASN A 445 6.30 -14.03 16.38
N GLY A 446 4.96 -14.04 16.44
CA GLY A 446 4.20 -13.90 17.70
C GLY A 446 4.19 -12.48 18.28
N LYS A 447 4.66 -11.50 17.54
CA LYS A 447 4.67 -10.09 17.92
C LYS A 447 3.84 -9.25 16.96
N VAL A 448 3.36 -8.11 17.44
CA VAL A 448 2.80 -7.04 16.63
C VAL A 448 3.72 -5.83 16.66
N PHE A 449 3.86 -5.19 15.53
CA PHE A 449 4.70 -4.03 15.33
C PHE A 449 3.88 -2.86 14.78
N ILE A 450 4.23 -1.66 15.24
CA ILE A 450 3.73 -0.38 14.73
C ILE A 450 4.95 0.52 14.64
N ARG A 451 5.11 1.26 13.55
CA ARG A 451 6.17 2.24 13.43
C ARG A 451 5.59 3.59 13.03
N SER A 452 6.15 4.64 13.55
CA SER A 452 5.80 6.01 13.18
C SER A 452 6.99 6.92 13.30
N GLY A 453 6.97 8.04 12.59
CA GLY A 453 8.09 8.95 12.56
C GLY A 453 7.69 10.42 12.58
N ALA A 454 8.69 11.26 12.79
CA ALA A 454 8.58 12.71 12.71
C ALA A 454 9.62 13.28 11.76
N GLY A 455 9.24 14.34 11.04
CA GLY A 455 10.13 15.09 10.16
C GLY A 455 10.98 16.05 10.97
N ILE A 456 12.31 15.85 10.95
CA ILE A 456 13.27 16.63 11.68
C ILE A 456 13.85 17.73 10.79
N VAL A 457 13.76 18.94 11.27
CA VAL A 457 14.36 20.15 10.67
C VAL A 457 15.27 20.86 11.69
N ALA A 458 15.97 21.92 11.28
CA ALA A 458 16.92 22.62 12.14
C ALA A 458 16.32 23.08 13.47
N ASP A 459 15.06 23.53 13.45
CA ASP A 459 14.35 24.12 14.61
C ASP A 459 13.50 23.09 15.38
N SER A 460 13.57 21.80 15.01
CA SER A 460 12.84 20.73 15.71
C SER A 460 13.22 20.69 17.20
N VAL A 461 12.23 20.43 18.04
CA VAL A 461 12.42 20.23 19.49
C VAL A 461 12.37 18.72 19.76
N PRO A 462 13.48 18.08 20.18
CA PRO A 462 13.58 16.63 20.27
C PRO A 462 12.45 15.96 21.05
N GLU A 463 12.05 16.55 22.18
CA GLU A 463 10.98 16.02 23.04
C GLU A 463 9.60 16.09 22.38
N LYS A 464 9.35 17.11 21.54
CA LYS A 464 8.10 17.25 20.79
C LYS A 464 8.06 16.23 19.65
N GLU A 465 9.17 16.00 18.98
CA GLU A 465 9.27 15.01 17.89
C GLU A 465 9.07 13.57 18.41
N TYR A 466 9.64 13.26 19.58
CA TYR A 466 9.36 11.98 20.26
C TYR A 466 7.85 11.82 20.54
N GLN A 467 7.22 12.87 21.11
CA GLN A 467 5.80 12.82 21.42
C GLN A 467 4.94 12.70 20.15
N GLU A 468 5.35 13.33 19.05
CA GLU A 468 4.68 13.21 17.75
C GLU A 468 4.68 11.77 17.24
N CYS A 469 5.82 11.07 17.32
CA CYS A 469 5.89 9.64 16.99
C CYS A 469 4.88 8.82 17.80
N ILE A 470 4.84 9.01 19.10
CA ILE A 470 3.90 8.28 19.98
C ILE A 470 2.44 8.62 19.61
N ASN A 471 2.13 9.89 19.37
CA ASN A 471 0.78 10.33 19.01
C ASN A 471 0.33 9.76 17.66
N LYS A 472 1.21 9.69 16.67
CA LYS A 472 0.89 9.13 15.34
C LYS A 472 0.59 7.63 15.41
N ALA A 473 1.20 6.89 16.32
CA ALA A 473 0.92 5.46 16.53
C ALA A 473 -0.39 5.20 17.29
N LYS A 474 -0.91 6.20 18.00
CA LYS A 474 -1.99 6.02 18.98
C LYS A 474 -3.27 5.39 18.40
N ALA A 475 -3.68 5.77 17.20
CA ALA A 475 -4.90 5.21 16.59
C ALA A 475 -4.78 3.69 16.36
N VAL A 476 -3.62 3.24 15.90
CA VAL A 476 -3.34 1.82 15.66
C VAL A 476 -3.23 1.06 16.99
N VAL A 477 -2.54 1.62 17.98
CA VAL A 477 -2.45 1.05 19.34
C VAL A 477 -3.84 0.89 19.95
N THR A 478 -4.68 1.92 19.88
CA THR A 478 -6.07 1.86 20.37
C THR A 478 -6.88 0.77 19.66
N ALA A 479 -6.71 0.63 18.34
CA ALA A 479 -7.39 -0.42 17.60
C ALA A 479 -6.94 -1.83 18.01
N LEU A 480 -5.65 -2.02 18.31
CA LEU A 480 -5.11 -3.29 18.82
C LEU A 480 -5.64 -3.62 20.21
N GLU A 481 -5.67 -2.64 21.11
CA GLU A 481 -6.18 -2.81 22.48
C GLU A 481 -7.67 -3.16 22.51
N ALA A 482 -8.46 -2.52 21.63
CA ALA A 482 -9.90 -2.75 21.56
C ALA A 482 -10.29 -4.02 20.76
N ALA A 483 -9.37 -4.62 20.02
CA ALA A 483 -9.68 -5.75 19.12
C ALA A 483 -10.21 -7.00 19.85
N ASN A 484 -9.77 -7.20 21.10
CA ASN A 484 -10.22 -8.34 21.92
C ASN A 484 -11.65 -8.20 22.45
N ASP A 485 -12.14 -6.98 22.57
CA ASP A 485 -13.46 -6.69 23.17
C ASP A 485 -14.56 -6.51 22.11
N LEU A 486 -14.20 -6.70 20.83
CA LEU A 486 -15.15 -6.56 19.73
C LEU A 486 -16.10 -7.78 19.73
N ALA A 487 -17.34 -7.56 20.15
CA ALA A 487 -18.41 -8.54 19.98
C ALA A 487 -18.82 -8.67 18.50
N ASP A 488 -18.97 -9.89 18.03
CA ASP A 488 -19.49 -10.17 16.67
C ASP A 488 -21.01 -9.99 16.61
#